data_556c8321f04d986c76bb9d143f07f56c
#
_entry.id   556c8321f04d986c76bb9d143f07f56c
#
_cell.length_a   1.000
_cell.length_b   1.000
_cell.length_c   1.000
_cell.angle_alpha   90.00
_cell.angle_beta   90.00
_cell.angle_gamma   90.00
#
_symmetry.space_group_name_H-M   'P 1'
#
loop_
_entity.id
_entity.type
_entity.pdbx_description
1 polymer ?
#
loop_
_entity_poly.entity_id
_entity_poly.type
_entity_poly.pdbx_seq_one_letter_code
_entity_poly.pdbx_strand_id
1 'polypeptide(L)'
;LVQQFEEKNIQLIWQTGISYESDAKDLCQSLSNVQAHAFIYNMDLAYSAADIIISRAGASTISELCLVGKPALLIPSPNVAEDHQTKNAMSLIEKNAALMVKDSEAQEQLGQVIFDLLENENTQQKLGDNIKKLAMPNSAKHIVDEVLKLVQEK
;
A
#
# COMPACT_ATOMS: atom_id res chain seq x y z
N LEU A 1 -16.62 -7.97 3.12
CA LEU A 1 -15.86 -6.75 3.42
C LEU A 1 -16.36 -5.56 2.60
N VAL A 2 -16.49 -5.65 1.27
CA VAL A 2 -16.91 -4.51 0.42
C VAL A 2 -18.31 -3.98 0.76
N GLN A 3 -19.24 -4.84 1.15
CA GLN A 3 -20.56 -4.43 1.64
C GLN A 3 -20.49 -3.62 2.94
N GLN A 4 -19.58 -4.00 3.84
CA GLN A 4 -19.34 -3.25 5.08
C GLN A 4 -18.77 -1.85 4.81
N PHE A 5 -18.03 -1.66 3.72
CA PHE A 5 -17.57 -0.33 3.34
C PHE A 5 -18.74 0.58 2.95
N GLU A 6 -19.74 0.06 2.22
CA GLU A 6 -20.93 0.83 1.91
C GLU A 6 -21.74 1.19 3.17
N GLU A 7 -21.99 0.22 4.03
CA GLU A 7 -22.70 0.44 5.30
C GLU A 7 -22.03 1.50 6.20
N LYS A 8 -20.70 1.55 6.18
CA LYS A 8 -19.89 2.52 6.94
C LYS A 8 -19.57 3.80 6.17
N ASN A 9 -20.12 3.98 4.96
CA ASN A 9 -19.86 5.13 4.09
C ASN A 9 -18.36 5.34 3.79
N ILE A 10 -17.62 4.25 3.65
CA ILE A 10 -16.19 4.24 3.26
C ILE A 10 -16.09 4.13 1.75
N GLN A 11 -15.33 5.01 1.11
CA GLN A 11 -15.02 4.92 -0.31
C GLN A 11 -13.83 4.01 -0.57
N LEU A 12 -13.92 3.15 -1.58
CA LEU A 12 -12.85 2.26 -1.98
C LEU A 12 -12.48 2.46 -3.46
N ILE A 13 -11.21 2.76 -3.72
CA ILE A 13 -10.59 2.67 -5.04
C ILE A 13 -9.75 1.39 -5.06
N TRP A 14 -10.12 0.42 -5.90
CA TRP A 14 -9.53 -0.91 -5.89
C TRP A 14 -8.85 -1.26 -7.21
N GLN A 15 -7.52 -1.39 -7.20
CA GLN A 15 -6.78 -1.96 -8.32
C GLN A 15 -6.71 -3.49 -8.17
N THR A 16 -7.39 -4.20 -9.05
CA THR A 16 -7.59 -5.66 -8.96
C THR A 16 -6.58 -6.47 -9.75
N GLY A 17 -5.93 -5.86 -10.74
CA GLY A 17 -5.26 -6.58 -11.82
C GLY A 17 -6.26 -7.12 -12.85
N ILE A 18 -5.77 -7.44 -14.04
CA ILE A 18 -6.62 -7.89 -15.18
C ILE A 18 -7.38 -9.16 -14.83
N SER A 19 -6.74 -10.11 -14.14
CA SER A 19 -7.33 -11.42 -13.85
C SER A 19 -8.55 -11.39 -12.93
N TYR A 20 -8.67 -10.37 -12.09
CA TYR A 20 -9.75 -10.25 -11.09
C TYR A 20 -10.72 -9.11 -11.41
N GLU A 21 -10.54 -8.39 -12.51
CA GLU A 21 -11.35 -7.21 -12.83
C GLU A 21 -12.83 -7.55 -12.98
N SER A 22 -13.16 -8.63 -13.71
CA SER A 22 -14.54 -9.04 -13.94
C SER A 22 -15.24 -9.38 -12.63
N ASP A 23 -14.63 -10.25 -11.83
CA ASP A 23 -15.20 -10.71 -10.56
C ASP A 23 -15.38 -9.54 -9.58
N ALA A 24 -14.43 -8.62 -9.55
CA ALA A 24 -14.51 -7.44 -8.69
C ALA A 24 -15.61 -6.47 -9.15
N LYS A 25 -15.77 -6.26 -10.45
CA LYS A 25 -16.85 -5.43 -11.00
C LYS A 25 -18.22 -6.02 -10.68
N ASP A 26 -18.38 -7.33 -10.84
CA ASP A 26 -19.63 -8.02 -10.51
C ASP A 26 -19.96 -7.88 -9.02
N LEU A 27 -18.95 -8.03 -8.17
CA LEU A 27 -19.09 -7.91 -6.72
C LEU A 27 -19.48 -6.48 -6.28
N CYS A 28 -19.05 -5.48 -7.03
CA CYS A 28 -19.25 -4.07 -6.70
C CYS A 28 -20.40 -3.42 -7.49
N GLN A 29 -21.10 -4.16 -8.37
CA GLN A 29 -22.09 -3.61 -9.30
C GLN A 29 -23.21 -2.84 -8.60
N SER A 30 -23.59 -3.23 -7.38
CA SER A 30 -24.65 -2.57 -6.60
C SER A 30 -24.11 -1.52 -5.60
N LEU A 31 -22.79 -1.35 -5.50
CA LEU A 31 -22.15 -0.49 -4.51
C LEU A 31 -21.76 0.84 -5.13
N SER A 32 -22.25 1.94 -4.58
CA SER A 32 -22.00 3.29 -5.12
C SER A 32 -20.65 3.89 -4.71
N ASN A 33 -20.05 3.36 -3.65
CA ASN A 33 -18.84 3.84 -3.00
C ASN A 33 -17.58 3.02 -3.33
N VAL A 34 -17.69 2.01 -4.19
CA VAL A 34 -16.57 1.14 -4.59
C VAL A 34 -16.29 1.26 -6.08
N GLN A 35 -15.05 1.54 -6.43
CA GLN A 35 -14.59 1.60 -7.81
C GLN A 35 -13.49 0.56 -8.04
N ALA A 36 -13.78 -0.47 -8.85
CA ALA A 36 -12.83 -1.51 -9.22
C ALA A 36 -12.23 -1.24 -10.60
N HIS A 37 -10.90 -1.27 -10.69
CA HIS A 37 -10.12 -1.03 -11.90
C HIS A 37 -9.10 -2.16 -12.10
N ALA A 38 -8.93 -2.65 -13.33
CA ALA A 38 -7.84 -3.56 -13.64
C ALA A 38 -6.48 -2.92 -13.36
N PHE A 39 -6.35 -1.64 -13.75
CA PHE A 39 -5.15 -0.84 -13.57
C PHE A 39 -5.49 0.63 -13.37
N ILE A 40 -4.78 1.30 -12.46
CA ILE A 40 -4.93 2.73 -12.19
C ILE A 40 -3.76 3.47 -12.85
N TYR A 41 -4.03 4.21 -13.92
CA TYR A 41 -3.00 4.96 -14.67
C TYR A 41 -2.49 6.18 -13.91
N ASN A 42 -3.38 6.87 -13.22
CA ASN A 42 -3.05 8.07 -12.43
C ASN A 42 -2.92 7.70 -10.94
N MET A 43 -1.93 6.87 -10.62
CA MET A 43 -1.73 6.36 -9.26
C MET A 43 -1.44 7.47 -8.26
N ASP A 44 -0.81 8.55 -8.69
CA ASP A 44 -0.56 9.76 -7.90
C ASP A 44 -1.86 10.41 -7.41
N LEU A 45 -2.89 10.46 -8.26
CA LEU A 45 -4.23 10.95 -7.87
C LEU A 45 -4.91 10.00 -6.89
N ALA A 46 -4.82 8.68 -7.13
CA ALA A 46 -5.38 7.68 -6.23
C ALA A 46 -4.72 7.75 -4.85
N TYR A 47 -3.40 7.82 -4.79
CA TYR A 47 -2.67 8.00 -3.53
C TYR A 47 -3.02 9.33 -2.85
N SER A 48 -3.20 10.40 -3.61
CA SER A 48 -3.58 11.71 -3.04
C SER A 48 -4.97 11.68 -2.42
N ALA A 49 -5.92 10.99 -3.04
CA ALA A 49 -7.30 10.88 -2.57
C ALA A 49 -7.45 9.96 -1.36
N ALA A 50 -6.58 8.93 -1.22
CA ALA A 50 -6.70 7.95 -0.16
C ALA A 50 -6.31 8.49 1.21
N ASP A 51 -7.04 8.13 2.27
CA ASP A 51 -6.65 8.36 3.66
C ASP A 51 -5.76 7.22 4.18
N ILE A 52 -6.05 5.99 3.75
CA ILE A 52 -5.31 4.77 4.10
C ILE A 52 -5.02 4.00 2.82
N ILE A 53 -3.83 3.41 2.72
CA ILE A 53 -3.43 2.61 1.57
C ILE A 53 -3.25 1.15 1.99
N ILE A 54 -3.92 0.24 1.29
CA ILE A 54 -3.78 -1.20 1.49
C ILE A 54 -3.05 -1.76 0.27
N SER A 55 -1.95 -2.47 0.47
CA SER A 55 -1.12 -2.91 -0.65
C SER A 55 -0.34 -4.19 -0.37
N ARG A 56 0.11 -4.83 -1.43
CA ARG A 56 1.20 -5.82 -1.37
C ARG A 56 2.52 -5.11 -1.05
N ALA A 57 3.52 -5.86 -0.55
CA ALA A 57 4.79 -5.28 -0.09
C ALA A 57 5.94 -5.46 -1.11
N GLY A 58 5.67 -5.15 -2.37
CA GLY A 58 6.72 -5.10 -3.41
C GLY A 58 7.71 -3.97 -3.15
N ALA A 59 8.97 -4.13 -3.57
CA ALA A 59 10.03 -3.15 -3.28
C ALA A 59 9.73 -1.75 -3.86
N SER A 60 9.24 -1.67 -5.10
CA SER A 60 8.83 -0.40 -5.72
C SER A 60 7.66 0.23 -4.95
N THR A 61 6.66 -0.58 -4.58
CA THR A 61 5.50 -0.13 -3.82
C THR A 61 5.92 0.44 -2.45
N ILE A 62 6.82 -0.23 -1.72
CA ILE A 62 7.36 0.30 -0.46
C ILE A 62 8.01 1.67 -0.66
N SER A 63 8.79 1.84 -1.73
CA SER A 63 9.43 3.12 -2.04
C SER A 63 8.40 4.22 -2.37
N GLU A 64 7.36 3.89 -3.11
CA GLU A 64 6.25 4.80 -3.41
C GLU A 64 5.49 5.20 -2.14
N LEU A 65 5.13 4.23 -1.29
CA LEU A 65 4.44 4.49 -0.03
C LEU A 65 5.23 5.41 0.90
N CYS A 66 6.56 5.26 0.95
CA CYS A 66 7.43 6.16 1.70
C CYS A 66 7.35 7.60 1.17
N LEU A 67 7.31 7.79 -0.16
CA LEU A 67 7.18 9.11 -0.77
C LEU A 67 5.80 9.73 -0.53
N VAL A 68 4.75 8.93 -0.59
CA VAL A 68 3.36 9.34 -0.35
C VAL A 68 3.16 9.77 1.10
N GLY A 69 3.71 9.05 2.06
CA GLY A 69 3.69 9.40 3.47
C GLY A 69 2.31 9.26 4.12
N LYS A 70 1.46 8.35 3.64
CA LYS A 70 0.15 8.03 4.22
C LYS A 70 0.18 6.73 5.01
N PRO A 71 -0.77 6.51 5.93
CA PRO A 71 -0.91 5.25 6.65
C PRO A 71 -1.01 4.08 5.68
N ALA A 72 -0.20 3.05 5.87
CA ALA A 72 -0.18 1.88 5.02
C ALA A 72 -0.46 0.60 5.81
N LEU A 73 -1.32 -0.26 5.25
CA LEU A 73 -1.55 -1.63 5.70
C LEU A 73 -1.03 -2.59 4.63
N LEU A 74 -0.05 -3.38 4.98
CA LEU A 74 0.66 -4.27 4.06
C LEU A 74 0.15 -5.71 4.18
N ILE A 75 -0.07 -6.34 3.03
CA ILE A 75 -0.42 -7.76 2.93
C ILE A 75 0.63 -8.41 2.03
N PRO A 76 1.75 -8.91 2.60
CA PRO A 76 2.81 -9.55 1.83
C PRO A 76 2.28 -10.76 1.07
N SER A 77 2.64 -10.89 -0.21
CA SER A 77 2.31 -12.09 -1.00
C SER A 77 3.20 -13.26 -0.57
N PRO A 78 2.64 -14.43 -0.26
CA PRO A 78 3.44 -15.62 0.05
C PRO A 78 4.06 -16.27 -1.19
N ASN A 79 3.59 -15.91 -2.39
CA ASN A 79 3.98 -16.54 -3.66
C ASN A 79 5.14 -15.81 -4.35
N VAL A 80 6.14 -15.37 -3.57
CA VAL A 80 7.33 -14.68 -4.07
C VAL A 80 8.59 -15.39 -3.63
N ALA A 81 9.66 -15.31 -4.46
CA ALA A 81 10.94 -15.92 -4.13
C ALA A 81 11.47 -15.41 -2.77
N GLU A 82 12.05 -16.31 -1.96
CA GLU A 82 12.75 -16.01 -0.69
C GLU A 82 11.98 -15.14 0.32
N ASP A 83 10.65 -15.12 0.23
CA ASP A 83 9.79 -14.35 1.13
C ASP A 83 10.13 -12.83 1.17
N HIS A 84 10.54 -12.27 0.03
CA HIS A 84 10.96 -10.88 -0.06
C HIS A 84 9.89 -9.88 0.41
N GLN A 85 8.61 -10.15 0.13
CA GLN A 85 7.56 -9.21 0.52
C GLN A 85 7.37 -9.13 2.03
N THR A 86 7.48 -10.24 2.75
CA THR A 86 7.44 -10.22 4.22
C THR A 86 8.63 -9.43 4.78
N LYS A 87 9.85 -9.65 4.26
CA LYS A 87 11.03 -8.90 4.67
C LYS A 87 10.87 -7.39 4.41
N ASN A 88 10.34 -7.03 3.26
CA ASN A 88 10.05 -5.63 2.91
C ASN A 88 9.03 -5.01 3.89
N ALA A 89 7.91 -5.70 4.16
CA ALA A 89 6.92 -5.23 5.11
C ALA A 89 7.53 -5.05 6.51
N MET A 90 8.27 -6.04 7.00
CA MET A 90 8.91 -5.99 8.32
C MET A 90 9.84 -4.79 8.47
N SER A 91 10.53 -4.37 7.41
CA SER A 91 11.38 -3.17 7.45
C SER A 91 10.63 -1.88 7.80
N LEU A 92 9.33 -1.80 7.48
CA LEU A 92 8.45 -0.69 7.88
C LEU A 92 7.81 -0.93 9.25
N ILE A 93 7.42 -2.16 9.55
CA ILE A 93 6.79 -2.52 10.83
C ILE A 93 7.72 -2.22 12.01
N GLU A 94 8.98 -2.64 11.92
CA GLU A 94 10.01 -2.39 12.95
C GLU A 94 10.24 -0.90 13.25
N LYS A 95 9.89 -0.03 12.29
CA LYS A 95 9.97 1.43 12.42
C LYS A 95 8.64 2.07 12.79
N ASN A 96 7.62 1.28 13.10
CA ASN A 96 6.23 1.74 13.29
C ASN A 96 5.74 2.62 12.14
N ALA A 97 6.10 2.26 10.90
CA ALA A 97 5.80 3.01 9.69
C ALA A 97 4.67 2.39 8.85
N ALA A 98 4.23 1.19 9.18
CA ALA A 98 3.08 0.53 8.55
C ALA A 98 2.46 -0.49 9.50
N LEU A 99 1.26 -0.97 9.18
CA LEU A 99 0.67 -2.19 9.74
C LEU A 99 0.82 -3.34 8.75
N MET A 100 0.70 -4.58 9.25
CA MET A 100 0.76 -5.76 8.39
C MET A 100 -0.28 -6.79 8.83
N VAL A 101 -0.91 -7.43 7.85
CA VAL A 101 -1.72 -8.64 8.00
C VAL A 101 -1.12 -9.70 7.09
N LYS A 102 -0.92 -10.92 7.58
CA LYS A 102 -0.46 -12.02 6.73
C LYS A 102 -1.53 -12.40 5.73
N ASP A 103 -1.13 -12.79 4.52
CA ASP A 103 -2.05 -13.18 3.46
C ASP A 103 -3.01 -14.32 3.90
N SER A 104 -2.49 -15.30 4.64
CA SER A 104 -3.29 -16.40 5.21
C SER A 104 -4.32 -15.99 6.25
N GLU A 105 -4.15 -14.84 6.88
CA GLU A 105 -5.01 -14.30 7.93
C GLU A 105 -5.91 -13.17 7.40
N ALA A 106 -5.68 -12.72 6.17
CA ALA A 106 -6.34 -11.54 5.61
C ALA A 106 -7.87 -11.69 5.52
N GLN A 107 -8.36 -12.89 5.19
CA GLN A 107 -9.79 -13.13 5.10
C GLN A 107 -10.52 -12.89 6.43
N GLU A 108 -9.89 -13.18 7.54
CA GLU A 108 -10.47 -13.05 8.88
C GLU A 108 -10.18 -11.71 9.54
N GLN A 109 -8.98 -11.15 9.36
CA GLN A 109 -8.49 -10.03 10.15
C GLN A 109 -8.53 -8.69 9.42
N LEU A 110 -8.46 -8.69 8.07
CA LEU A 110 -8.26 -7.48 7.28
C LEU A 110 -9.34 -6.42 7.57
N GLY A 111 -10.61 -6.84 7.62
CA GLY A 111 -11.72 -5.92 7.87
C GLY A 111 -11.59 -5.19 9.21
N GLN A 112 -11.32 -5.94 10.27
CA GLN A 112 -11.18 -5.36 11.61
C GLN A 112 -10.00 -4.38 11.67
N VAL A 113 -8.84 -4.77 11.13
CA VAL A 113 -7.65 -3.91 11.12
C VAL A 113 -7.88 -2.61 10.34
N ILE A 114 -8.59 -2.67 9.21
CA ILE A 114 -8.97 -1.48 8.43
C ILE A 114 -9.86 -0.56 9.25
N PHE A 115 -10.91 -1.10 9.87
CA PHE A 115 -11.87 -0.28 10.64
C PHE A 115 -11.22 0.33 11.87
N ASP A 116 -10.42 -0.43 12.62
CA ASP A 116 -9.67 0.08 13.76
C ASP A 116 -8.72 1.21 13.35
N LEU A 117 -8.06 1.07 12.18
CA LEU A 117 -7.16 2.09 11.67
C LEU A 117 -7.94 3.34 11.22
N LEU A 118 -9.10 3.19 10.56
CA LEU A 118 -9.95 4.31 10.14
C LEU A 118 -10.49 5.10 11.31
N GLU A 119 -10.79 4.46 12.43
CA GLU A 119 -11.32 5.09 13.65
C GLU A 119 -10.21 5.72 14.53
N ASN A 120 -8.93 5.52 14.22
CA ASN A 120 -7.81 5.97 15.06
C ASN A 120 -6.88 6.96 14.34
N GLU A 121 -7.27 8.23 14.31
CA GLU A 121 -6.50 9.32 13.71
C GLU A 121 -5.06 9.43 14.24
N ASN A 122 -4.85 9.20 15.55
CA ASN A 122 -3.51 9.25 16.15
C ASN A 122 -2.59 8.17 15.57
N THR A 123 -3.12 6.96 15.35
CA THR A 123 -2.37 5.88 14.71
C THR A 123 -2.08 6.20 13.26
N GLN A 124 -3.07 6.72 12.52
CA GLN A 124 -2.88 7.15 11.13
C GLN A 124 -1.76 8.20 11.02
N GLN A 125 -1.83 9.25 11.84
CA GLN A 125 -0.81 10.31 11.84
C GLN A 125 0.58 9.76 12.15
N LYS A 126 0.71 8.92 13.17
CA LYS A 126 1.99 8.31 13.56
C LYS A 126 2.58 7.45 12.45
N LEU A 127 1.77 6.61 11.81
CA LEU A 127 2.21 5.77 10.70
C LEU A 127 2.65 6.62 9.50
N GLY A 128 1.84 7.62 9.12
CA GLY A 128 2.14 8.55 8.03
C GLY A 128 3.43 9.33 8.27
N ASP A 129 3.62 9.88 9.46
CA ASP A 129 4.85 10.61 9.81
C ASP A 129 6.09 9.70 9.79
N ASN A 130 5.96 8.47 10.25
CA ASN A 130 7.09 7.55 10.31
C ASN A 130 7.45 7.01 8.92
N ILE A 131 6.48 6.63 8.09
CA ILE A 131 6.76 6.14 6.74
C ILE A 131 7.38 7.24 5.87
N LYS A 132 6.95 8.48 6.02
CA LYS A 132 7.49 9.63 5.29
C LYS A 132 8.96 9.89 5.60
N LYS A 133 9.42 9.63 6.83
CA LYS A 133 10.85 9.76 7.21
C LYS A 133 11.76 8.79 6.46
N LEU A 134 11.19 7.73 5.88
CA LEU A 134 11.93 6.72 5.11
C LEU A 134 11.97 7.03 3.61
N ALA A 135 11.37 8.14 3.18
CA ALA A 135 11.34 8.55 1.79
C ALA A 135 12.74 8.88 1.24
N MET A 136 13.00 8.45 0.02
CA MET A 136 14.23 8.74 -0.72
C MET A 136 13.90 9.46 -2.05
N PRO A 137 13.50 10.74 -2.01
CA PRO A 137 12.99 11.44 -3.19
C PRO A 137 14.04 11.63 -4.30
N ASN A 138 15.34 11.61 -3.96
CA ASN A 138 16.45 11.80 -4.89
C ASN A 138 17.17 10.49 -5.23
N SER A 139 16.55 9.33 -5.06
CA SER A 139 17.19 8.02 -5.24
C SER A 139 17.82 7.86 -6.63
N ALA A 140 17.13 8.26 -7.69
CA ALA A 140 17.67 8.19 -9.06
C ALA A 140 18.95 9.04 -9.21
N LYS A 141 18.96 10.26 -8.66
CA LYS A 141 20.16 11.12 -8.67
C LYS A 141 21.30 10.48 -7.90
N HIS A 142 21.05 9.94 -6.70
CA HIS A 142 22.07 9.27 -5.90
C HIS A 142 22.69 8.08 -6.66
N ILE A 143 21.88 7.27 -7.35
CA ILE A 143 22.38 6.16 -8.16
C ILE A 143 23.29 6.67 -9.27
N VAL A 144 22.88 7.71 -9.99
CA VAL A 144 23.71 8.31 -11.05
C VAL A 144 25.02 8.86 -10.48
N ASP A 145 24.97 9.58 -9.37
CA ASP A 145 26.15 10.14 -8.71
C ASP A 145 27.15 9.03 -8.33
N GLU A 146 26.69 7.89 -7.81
CA GLU A 146 27.55 6.74 -7.48
C GLU A 146 28.16 6.09 -8.74
N VAL A 147 27.37 5.91 -9.80
CA VAL A 147 27.87 5.36 -11.07
C VAL A 147 28.96 6.27 -11.66
N LEU A 148 28.77 7.60 -11.62
CA LEU A 148 29.76 8.54 -12.14
C LEU A 148 31.08 8.51 -11.34
N LYS A 149 31.04 8.32 -10.02
CA LYS A 149 32.26 8.12 -9.20
C LYS A 149 33.06 6.91 -9.69
N LEU A 150 32.42 5.77 -9.91
CA LEU A 150 33.08 4.54 -10.39
C LEU A 150 33.70 4.70 -11.78
N VAL A 151 33.21 5.60 -12.62
CA VAL A 151 33.77 5.90 -13.95
C VAL A 151 35.00 6.82 -13.85
N GLN A 152 35.01 7.73 -12.87
CA GLN A 152 36.09 8.70 -12.66
C GLN A 152 37.33 8.09 -11.96
N GLU A 153 37.15 6.99 -11.21
CA GLU A 153 38.23 6.27 -10.52
C GLU A 153 39.05 5.34 -11.44
N LYS A 154 38.75 5.30 -12.74
CA LYS A 154 39.50 4.58 -13.78
C LYS A 154 40.42 5.54 -14.60
#